data_eacfa869571e1176eea4759091c6fce2
#
_entry.id   eacfa869571e1176eea4759091c6fce2
#
_cell.length_a   1.000
_cell.length_b   1.000
_cell.length_c   1.000
_cell.angle_alpha   90.00
_cell.angle_beta   90.00
_cell.angle_gamma   90.00
#
_symmetry.space_group_name_H-M   'P 1'
#
loop_
_entity.id
_entity.type
_entity.pdbx_description
1 polymer ?
#
loop_
_entity_poly.entity_id
_entity_poly.type
_entity_poly.pdbx_seq_one_letter_code
_entity_poly.pdbx_strand_id
1 'polypeptide(L)'
;AEDKVTAQVGVTTSKFDPLYDLTKIEVQNDENVENGYVAYSLAKGQTLPDGLAMSGGKIYGTPVKASAEAQTVNIIVRGQNQTAEFTLTIEKIEKGIPTLAASKAGTAYAGKTLADVALPKSVLGVYSWADSTQLVGKAGSEDNYDAYFVPKDTVNYDWSKFDTASGTYEQLEDGSVRISVKLAVYVRK
;
A
#
# COMPACT_ATOMS: atom_id res chain seq x y z
N ALA A 1 15.81 3.93 -26.46
CA ALA A 1 15.12 4.94 -25.65
C ALA A 1 14.97 4.45 -24.22
N GLU A 2 14.96 5.35 -23.29
CA GLU A 2 14.86 5.06 -21.86
C GLU A 2 14.09 6.15 -21.13
N ASP A 3 13.46 5.80 -20.02
CA ASP A 3 12.81 6.76 -19.13
C ASP A 3 12.79 6.23 -17.70
N LYS A 4 12.41 7.08 -16.77
CA LYS A 4 12.41 6.82 -15.34
C LYS A 4 11.07 7.16 -14.71
N VAL A 5 10.67 6.38 -13.72
CA VAL A 5 9.43 6.60 -12.96
C VAL A 5 9.61 6.14 -11.50
N THR A 6 8.81 6.69 -10.61
CA THR A 6 8.72 6.29 -9.20
C THR A 6 7.30 5.81 -8.92
N ALA A 7 7.19 4.75 -8.13
CA ALA A 7 5.91 4.20 -7.69
C ALA A 7 5.85 4.14 -6.16
N GLN A 8 4.68 3.82 -5.63
CA GLN A 8 4.45 3.68 -4.19
C GLN A 8 3.53 2.50 -3.91
N VAL A 9 3.86 1.72 -2.89
CA VAL A 9 3.02 0.60 -2.43
C VAL A 9 1.63 1.12 -2.06
N GLY A 10 0.60 0.42 -2.52
CA GLY A 10 -0.80 0.75 -2.23
C GLY A 10 -1.40 1.88 -3.07
N VAL A 11 -0.59 2.59 -3.85
CA VAL A 11 -1.10 3.63 -4.76
C VAL A 11 -1.47 3.00 -6.10
N THR A 12 -2.77 3.01 -6.39
CA THR A 12 -3.32 2.40 -7.59
C THR A 12 -3.27 3.35 -8.77
N THR A 13 -2.76 2.86 -9.88
CA THR A 13 -2.85 3.49 -11.20
C THR A 13 -3.73 2.67 -12.12
N SER A 14 -4.29 3.26 -13.16
CA SER A 14 -5.22 2.61 -14.08
C SER A 14 -4.77 2.80 -15.53
N LYS A 15 -5.44 2.14 -16.45
CA LYS A 15 -5.19 2.34 -17.91
C LYS A 15 -5.48 3.77 -18.36
N PHE A 16 -6.35 4.49 -17.66
CA PHE A 16 -6.72 5.88 -17.97
C PHE A 16 -5.75 6.90 -17.36
N ASP A 17 -5.14 6.53 -16.24
CA ASP A 17 -4.10 7.31 -15.56
C ASP A 17 -2.98 6.34 -15.15
N PRO A 18 -2.15 5.90 -16.12
CA PRO A 18 -1.16 4.87 -15.88
C PRO A 18 0.08 5.39 -15.14
N LEU A 19 0.81 4.46 -14.53
CA LEU A 19 2.13 4.74 -13.98
C LEU A 19 3.08 5.19 -15.09
N TYR A 20 3.02 4.54 -16.24
CA TYR A 20 3.79 4.90 -17.43
C TYR A 20 2.99 4.59 -18.70
N ASP A 21 3.08 5.46 -19.69
CA ASP A 21 2.36 5.36 -20.96
C ASP A 21 3.35 5.30 -22.12
N LEU A 22 3.60 4.10 -22.62
CA LEU A 22 4.47 3.86 -23.77
C LEU A 22 3.88 4.37 -25.09
N THR A 23 2.57 4.58 -25.17
CA THR A 23 1.93 5.07 -26.41
C THR A 23 2.32 6.52 -26.75
N LYS A 24 2.89 7.25 -25.77
CA LYS A 24 3.42 8.60 -25.99
C LYS A 24 4.80 8.61 -26.63
N ILE A 25 5.45 7.45 -26.75
CA ILE A 25 6.74 7.34 -27.43
C ILE A 25 6.49 7.35 -28.93
N GLU A 26 7.14 8.29 -29.62
CA GLU A 26 7.08 8.34 -31.07
C GLU A 26 7.83 7.14 -31.68
N VAL A 27 7.09 6.27 -32.34
CA VAL A 27 7.67 5.23 -33.21
C VAL A 27 7.71 5.82 -34.61
N GLN A 28 8.91 5.92 -35.18
CA GLN A 28 9.04 6.31 -36.57
C GLN A 28 8.42 5.21 -37.45
N ASN A 29 7.22 5.46 -37.93
CA ASN A 29 6.60 4.64 -38.94
C ASN A 29 7.04 5.11 -40.30
N ASP A 30 7.24 4.17 -41.24
CA ASP A 30 7.45 4.45 -42.64
C ASP A 30 6.28 5.29 -43.16
N GLU A 31 6.54 6.36 -43.92
CA GLU A 31 5.56 7.34 -44.40
C GLU A 31 4.37 6.73 -45.17
N ASN A 32 4.46 5.46 -45.53
CA ASN A 32 3.44 4.73 -46.30
C ASN A 32 2.50 3.85 -45.43
N VAL A 33 2.58 3.92 -44.13
CA VAL A 33 1.73 3.09 -43.27
C VAL A 33 0.68 3.97 -42.59
N GLU A 34 -0.54 3.94 -43.13
CA GLU A 34 -1.68 4.55 -42.47
C GLU A 34 -1.95 3.84 -41.15
N ASN A 35 -1.92 4.60 -40.03
CA ASN A 35 -2.24 4.13 -38.69
C ASN A 35 -1.37 2.95 -38.21
N GLY A 36 -0.10 3.23 -37.95
CA GLY A 36 0.86 2.22 -37.57
C GLY A 36 0.38 1.34 -36.43
N TYR A 37 0.20 0.05 -36.73
CA TYR A 37 0.03 -0.97 -35.70
C TYR A 37 1.26 -0.97 -34.80
N VAL A 38 1.06 -0.71 -33.51
CA VAL A 38 2.13 -0.78 -32.50
C VAL A 38 1.73 -1.79 -31.45
N ALA A 39 2.59 -2.76 -31.21
CA ALA A 39 2.42 -3.75 -30.16
C ALA A 39 3.52 -3.61 -29.13
N TYR A 40 3.16 -3.86 -27.89
CA TYR A 40 4.05 -3.75 -26.73
C TYR A 40 4.12 -5.09 -26.02
N SER A 41 5.33 -5.52 -25.68
CA SER A 41 5.54 -6.75 -24.89
C SER A 41 6.77 -6.59 -24.02
N LEU A 42 6.80 -7.30 -22.89
CA LEU A 42 8.02 -7.39 -22.09
C LEU A 42 9.07 -8.19 -22.88
N ALA A 43 10.32 -7.78 -22.80
CA ALA A 43 11.43 -8.55 -23.35
C ALA A 43 11.48 -9.93 -22.66
N LYS A 44 12.04 -10.91 -23.35
CA LYS A 44 12.13 -12.29 -22.85
C LYS A 44 12.79 -12.34 -21.48
N GLY A 45 12.13 -13.00 -20.52
CA GLY A 45 12.60 -13.15 -19.15
C GLY A 45 12.39 -11.95 -18.25
N GLN A 46 11.79 -10.87 -18.77
CA GLN A 46 11.46 -9.69 -17.97
C GLN A 46 10.11 -9.85 -17.28
N THR A 47 10.02 -9.33 -16.06
CA THR A 47 8.78 -9.23 -15.30
C THR A 47 8.62 -7.82 -14.74
N LEU A 48 7.39 -7.40 -14.56
CA LEU A 48 7.07 -6.17 -13.83
C LEU A 48 7.12 -6.45 -12.32
N PRO A 49 7.40 -5.44 -11.49
CA PRO A 49 7.21 -5.57 -10.06
C PRO A 49 5.81 -6.06 -9.71
N ASP A 50 5.70 -6.84 -8.63
CA ASP A 50 4.43 -7.41 -8.17
C ASP A 50 3.34 -6.35 -8.00
N GLY A 51 2.17 -6.63 -8.56
CA GLY A 51 1.01 -5.73 -8.54
C GLY A 51 0.89 -4.83 -9.77
N LEU A 52 1.92 -4.72 -10.60
CA LEU A 52 1.89 -3.97 -11.85
C LEU A 52 1.62 -4.89 -13.05
N ALA A 53 0.91 -4.36 -14.02
CA ALA A 53 0.60 -5.03 -15.28
C ALA A 53 0.83 -4.10 -16.47
N MET A 54 0.99 -4.66 -17.65
CA MET A 54 1.08 -3.90 -18.89
C MET A 54 -0.01 -4.36 -19.86
N SER A 55 -0.71 -3.41 -20.44
CA SER A 55 -1.72 -3.66 -21.47
C SER A 55 -1.82 -2.47 -22.41
N GLY A 56 -1.77 -2.73 -23.72
CA GLY A 56 -1.87 -1.67 -24.72
C GLY A 56 -0.80 -0.58 -24.61
N GLY A 57 0.39 -0.92 -24.14
CA GLY A 57 1.49 0.02 -23.92
C GLY A 57 1.39 0.84 -22.65
N LYS A 58 0.47 0.55 -21.77
CA LYS A 58 0.29 1.23 -20.49
C LYS A 58 0.66 0.31 -19.34
N ILE A 59 1.46 0.83 -18.40
CA ILE A 59 1.86 0.15 -17.16
C ILE A 59 1.04 0.74 -16.03
N TYR A 60 0.33 -0.10 -15.31
CA TYR A 60 -0.63 0.29 -14.28
C TYR A 60 -0.78 -0.81 -13.23
N GLY A 61 -1.50 -0.52 -12.19
CA GLY A 61 -1.79 -1.46 -11.10
C GLY A 61 -1.46 -0.87 -9.74
N THR A 62 -1.30 -1.75 -8.76
CA THR A 62 -1.02 -1.37 -7.37
C THR A 62 0.22 -2.12 -6.89
N PRO A 63 1.36 -1.46 -6.73
CA PRO A 63 2.55 -2.11 -6.18
C PRO A 63 2.30 -2.64 -4.77
N VAL A 64 2.88 -3.79 -4.45
CA VAL A 64 2.71 -4.46 -3.15
C VAL A 64 4.01 -4.60 -2.36
N LYS A 65 5.15 -4.35 -3.00
CA LYS A 65 6.48 -4.43 -2.36
C LYS A 65 7.27 -3.15 -2.59
N ALA A 66 7.77 -2.57 -1.51
CA ALA A 66 8.67 -1.44 -1.57
C ALA A 66 10.07 -1.88 -2.04
N SER A 67 10.76 -1.00 -2.74
CA SER A 67 12.13 -1.19 -3.17
C SER A 67 12.86 0.14 -3.19
N ALA A 68 13.94 0.25 -2.41
CA ALA A 68 14.81 1.43 -2.43
C ALA A 68 15.76 1.43 -3.63
N GLU A 69 15.96 0.27 -4.27
CA GLU A 69 16.84 0.10 -5.41
C GLU A 69 16.08 0.20 -6.72
N ALA A 70 16.73 0.77 -7.73
CA ALA A 70 16.16 0.86 -9.07
C ALA A 70 16.01 -0.52 -9.71
N GLN A 71 14.89 -0.70 -10.41
CA GLN A 71 14.58 -1.88 -11.20
C GLN A 71 14.39 -1.47 -12.65
N THR A 72 15.03 -2.17 -13.58
CA THR A 72 14.85 -1.91 -15.00
C THR A 72 13.91 -2.95 -15.63
N VAL A 73 13.07 -2.48 -16.52
CA VAL A 73 12.16 -3.33 -17.30
C VAL A 73 12.40 -3.01 -18.79
N ASN A 74 12.79 -4.02 -19.53
CA ASN A 74 12.99 -3.91 -20.96
C ASN A 74 11.71 -4.29 -21.71
N ILE A 75 11.27 -3.42 -22.60
CA ILE A 75 10.00 -3.56 -23.31
C ILE A 75 10.29 -3.52 -24.80
N ILE A 76 9.71 -4.46 -25.51
CA ILE A 76 9.78 -4.54 -26.97
C ILE A 76 8.61 -3.76 -27.55
N VAL A 77 8.92 -2.77 -28.36
CA VAL A 77 7.94 -1.98 -29.11
C VAL A 77 8.03 -2.38 -30.57
N ARG A 78 6.96 -2.96 -31.10
CA ARG A 78 6.90 -3.44 -32.48
C ARG A 78 5.96 -2.58 -33.29
N GLY A 79 6.52 -1.90 -34.28
CA GLY A 79 5.75 -1.35 -35.39
C GLY A 79 5.60 -2.38 -36.50
N GLN A 80 4.97 -1.97 -37.62
CA GLN A 80 4.73 -2.87 -38.74
C GLN A 80 6.02 -3.36 -39.41
N ASN A 81 7.04 -2.51 -39.49
CA ASN A 81 8.32 -2.80 -40.14
C ASN A 81 9.53 -2.60 -39.23
N GLN A 82 9.34 -2.22 -37.98
CA GLN A 82 10.41 -1.92 -37.05
C GLN A 82 10.14 -2.53 -35.69
N THR A 83 11.22 -2.94 -35.03
CA THR A 83 11.20 -3.38 -33.65
C THR A 83 12.25 -2.57 -32.89
N ALA A 84 11.85 -1.96 -31.80
CA ALA A 84 12.74 -1.23 -30.93
C ALA A 84 12.63 -1.76 -29.49
N GLU A 85 13.67 -1.59 -28.72
CA GLU A 85 13.70 -1.89 -27.30
C GLU A 85 13.66 -0.60 -26.50
N PHE A 86 12.79 -0.55 -25.51
CA PHE A 86 12.66 0.57 -24.59
C PHE A 86 12.97 0.08 -23.17
N THR A 87 13.78 0.84 -22.44
CA THR A 87 14.10 0.54 -21.04
C THR A 87 13.39 1.51 -20.13
N LEU A 88 12.48 1.00 -19.31
CA LEU A 88 11.86 1.73 -18.22
C LEU A 88 12.61 1.42 -16.93
N THR A 89 13.09 2.46 -16.25
CA THR A 89 13.67 2.35 -14.92
C THR A 89 12.65 2.79 -13.89
N ILE A 90 12.25 1.88 -13.03
CA ILE A 90 11.50 2.21 -11.82
C ILE A 90 12.54 2.49 -10.75
N GLU A 91 12.82 3.79 -10.51
CA GLU A 91 13.92 4.23 -9.65
C GLU A 91 13.78 3.73 -8.22
N LYS A 92 12.54 3.72 -7.75
CA LYS A 92 12.17 3.17 -6.44
C LYS A 92 10.66 2.90 -6.39
N ILE A 93 10.28 2.03 -5.51
CA ILE A 93 8.89 1.86 -5.07
C ILE A 93 8.86 2.27 -3.61
N GLU A 94 8.28 3.42 -3.31
CA GLU A 94 8.22 3.95 -1.95
C GLU A 94 7.33 3.08 -1.06
N LYS A 95 7.60 3.07 0.24
CA LYS A 95 6.71 2.43 1.21
C LYS A 95 5.34 3.08 1.15
N GLY A 96 4.31 2.26 1.29
CA GLY A 96 2.93 2.73 1.35
C GLY A 96 2.63 3.46 2.65
N ILE A 97 1.62 4.32 2.62
CA ILE A 97 1.10 5.00 3.80
C ILE A 97 -0.09 4.16 4.30
N PRO A 98 0.03 3.54 5.49
CA PRO A 98 -1.05 2.72 6.02
C PRO A 98 -2.21 3.56 6.56
N THR A 99 -3.38 2.96 6.64
CA THR A 99 -4.56 3.56 7.27
C THR A 99 -4.92 2.78 8.53
N LEU A 100 -5.07 3.49 9.64
CA LEU A 100 -5.49 2.92 10.92
C LEU A 100 -6.97 3.25 11.12
N ALA A 101 -7.84 2.25 10.89
CA ALA A 101 -9.29 2.48 10.80
C ALA A 101 -10.08 2.16 12.08
N ALA A 102 -9.57 1.32 12.98
CA ALA A 102 -10.32 0.89 14.15
C ALA A 102 -10.34 1.98 15.23
N SER A 103 -11.54 2.34 15.66
CA SER A 103 -11.79 3.28 16.76
C SER A 103 -12.67 2.69 17.87
N LYS A 104 -13.19 1.49 17.64
CA LYS A 104 -14.10 0.79 18.58
C LYS A 104 -13.62 -0.63 18.84
N ALA A 105 -13.72 -1.03 20.09
CA ALA A 105 -13.57 -2.42 20.52
C ALA A 105 -14.95 -3.07 20.69
N GLY A 106 -14.99 -4.26 21.27
CA GLY A 106 -16.22 -4.93 21.63
C GLY A 106 -16.96 -4.22 22.77
N THR A 107 -18.09 -4.78 23.15
CA THR A 107 -18.91 -4.30 24.28
C THR A 107 -18.55 -5.05 25.56
N ALA A 108 -18.95 -4.50 26.71
CA ALA A 108 -18.72 -5.09 28.02
C ALA A 108 -19.94 -4.98 28.91
N TYR A 109 -19.92 -5.66 30.05
CA TYR A 109 -20.83 -5.44 31.15
C TYR A 109 -20.11 -4.72 32.30
N ALA A 110 -20.85 -3.94 33.08
CA ALA A 110 -20.30 -3.26 34.24
C ALA A 110 -19.63 -4.24 35.21
N GLY A 111 -18.55 -3.85 35.85
CA GLY A 111 -17.75 -4.69 36.75
C GLY A 111 -16.72 -5.57 36.08
N LYS A 112 -16.67 -5.60 34.74
CA LYS A 112 -15.67 -6.33 33.99
C LYS A 112 -14.42 -5.46 33.74
N THR A 113 -13.35 -6.12 33.35
CA THR A 113 -12.11 -5.46 32.94
C THR A 113 -11.95 -5.50 31.41
N LEU A 114 -10.98 -4.74 30.89
CA LEU A 114 -10.68 -4.76 29.47
C LEU A 114 -10.24 -6.16 28.97
N ALA A 115 -9.73 -7.03 29.86
CA ALA A 115 -9.41 -8.41 29.50
C ALA A 115 -10.63 -9.19 28.96
N ASP A 116 -11.85 -8.80 29.36
CA ASP A 116 -13.10 -9.42 28.89
C ASP A 116 -13.70 -8.75 27.65
N VAL A 117 -13.03 -7.72 27.11
CA VAL A 117 -13.50 -6.96 25.95
C VAL A 117 -12.74 -7.37 24.70
N ALA A 118 -13.47 -7.80 23.66
CA ALA A 118 -12.88 -8.20 22.40
C ALA A 118 -12.22 -7.00 21.69
N LEU A 119 -10.98 -7.19 21.26
CA LEU A 119 -10.23 -6.23 20.48
C LEU A 119 -10.61 -6.31 18.99
N PRO A 120 -10.49 -5.21 18.25
CA PRO A 120 -10.66 -5.26 16.80
C PRO A 120 -9.66 -6.21 16.15
N LYS A 121 -10.06 -6.82 15.04
CA LYS A 121 -9.17 -7.62 14.19
C LYS A 121 -8.72 -6.79 13.00
N SER A 122 -7.46 -6.92 12.62
CA SER A 122 -6.90 -6.27 11.45
C SER A 122 -5.96 -7.23 10.72
N VAL A 123 -6.02 -7.18 9.38
CA VAL A 123 -5.06 -7.90 8.54
C VAL A 123 -3.69 -7.23 8.55
N LEU A 124 -3.61 -5.98 9.00
CA LEU A 124 -2.39 -5.17 9.01
C LEU A 124 -1.56 -5.32 10.29
N GLY A 125 -2.13 -5.90 11.34
CA GLY A 125 -1.43 -6.07 12.60
C GLY A 125 -2.32 -6.54 13.74
N VAL A 126 -1.85 -6.39 14.97
CA VAL A 126 -2.47 -6.93 16.18
C VAL A 126 -2.70 -5.82 17.21
N TYR A 127 -3.94 -5.71 17.71
CA TYR A 127 -4.28 -4.85 18.84
C TYR A 127 -4.04 -5.55 20.18
N SER A 128 -3.70 -4.76 21.19
CA SER A 128 -3.63 -5.17 22.59
C SER A 128 -4.05 -4.01 23.50
N TRP A 129 -4.65 -4.34 24.64
CA TRP A 129 -4.94 -3.31 25.66
C TRP A 129 -3.64 -2.85 26.34
N ALA A 130 -3.52 -1.55 26.60
CA ALA A 130 -2.38 -1.01 27.35
C ALA A 130 -2.40 -1.53 28.79
N ASP A 131 -3.59 -1.64 29.38
CA ASP A 131 -3.81 -2.20 30.71
C ASP A 131 -5.10 -3.06 30.69
N SER A 132 -4.95 -4.35 30.52
CA SER A 132 -6.09 -5.29 30.48
C SER A 132 -6.80 -5.43 31.81
N THR A 133 -6.20 -4.99 32.92
CA THR A 133 -6.81 -5.04 34.26
C THR A 133 -7.71 -3.85 34.55
N GLN A 134 -7.70 -2.83 33.70
CA GLN A 134 -8.52 -1.65 33.86
C GLN A 134 -10.02 -1.99 33.82
N LEU A 135 -10.78 -1.51 34.82
CA LEU A 135 -12.22 -1.66 34.85
C LEU A 135 -12.89 -0.81 33.78
N VAL A 136 -13.93 -1.38 33.17
CA VAL A 136 -14.82 -0.62 32.27
C VAL A 136 -15.72 0.33 33.08
N GLY A 137 -16.32 1.30 32.41
CA GLY A 137 -17.24 2.26 33.03
C GLY A 137 -18.55 1.62 33.49
N LYS A 138 -19.47 2.47 33.90
CA LYS A 138 -20.83 2.04 34.32
C LYS A 138 -21.71 1.68 33.12
N ALA A 139 -22.75 0.90 33.41
CA ALA A 139 -23.74 0.50 32.44
C ALA A 139 -24.30 1.70 31.66
N GLY A 140 -24.35 1.61 30.35
CA GLY A 140 -24.80 2.64 29.44
C GLY A 140 -23.76 3.69 29.06
N SER A 141 -22.52 3.61 29.59
CA SER A 141 -21.45 4.51 29.22
C SER A 141 -20.67 4.01 27.98
N GLU A 142 -20.05 4.93 27.27
CA GLU A 142 -19.05 4.64 26.25
C GLU A 142 -17.83 5.52 26.53
N ASP A 143 -16.70 4.87 26.79
CA ASP A 143 -15.45 5.55 27.11
C ASP A 143 -14.33 5.05 26.21
N ASN A 144 -13.29 5.87 26.05
CA ASN A 144 -12.10 5.49 25.29
C ASN A 144 -11.02 4.96 26.24
N TYR A 145 -10.38 3.86 25.82
CA TYR A 145 -9.31 3.22 26.58
C TYR A 145 -8.06 3.07 25.74
N ASP A 146 -6.92 3.18 26.39
CA ASP A 146 -5.62 3.08 25.76
C ASP A 146 -5.34 1.64 25.27
N ALA A 147 -4.90 1.55 24.04
CA ALA A 147 -4.50 0.30 23.40
C ALA A 147 -3.27 0.51 22.52
N TYR A 148 -2.66 -0.58 22.11
CA TYR A 148 -1.56 -0.59 21.17
C TYR A 148 -1.93 -1.36 19.93
N PHE A 149 -1.40 -0.92 18.80
CA PHE A 149 -1.43 -1.65 17.54
C PHE A 149 0.02 -1.95 17.11
N VAL A 150 0.32 -3.23 16.90
CA VAL A 150 1.62 -3.68 16.40
C VAL A 150 1.48 -4.10 14.96
N PRO A 151 2.06 -3.36 14.01
CA PRO A 151 1.96 -3.69 12.60
C PRO A 151 2.75 -4.95 12.24
N LYS A 152 2.24 -5.71 11.27
CA LYS A 152 2.92 -6.90 10.74
C LYS A 152 3.97 -6.58 9.70
N ASP A 153 3.78 -5.51 8.94
CA ASP A 153 4.60 -5.18 7.79
C ASP A 153 5.13 -3.75 7.91
N THR A 154 6.39 -3.63 8.31
CA THR A 154 7.14 -2.38 8.37
C THR A 154 8.14 -2.25 7.21
N VAL A 155 8.21 -3.25 6.35
CA VAL A 155 9.09 -3.27 5.17
C VAL A 155 8.44 -2.54 4.00
N ASN A 156 7.15 -2.79 3.77
CA ASN A 156 6.40 -2.24 2.64
C ASN A 156 5.54 -1.03 3.01
N TYR A 157 5.36 -0.76 4.30
CA TYR A 157 4.57 0.37 4.82
C TYR A 157 5.38 1.20 5.81
N ASP A 158 5.19 2.50 5.70
CA ASP A 158 5.77 3.48 6.64
C ASP A 158 4.73 3.87 7.69
N TRP A 159 4.81 3.24 8.85
CA TRP A 159 3.86 3.46 9.95
C TRP A 159 4.06 4.78 10.69
N SER A 160 5.15 5.50 10.41
CA SER A 160 5.32 6.87 10.92
C SER A 160 4.44 7.90 10.21
N LYS A 161 3.80 7.52 9.10
CA LYS A 161 3.04 8.41 8.20
C LYS A 161 1.59 8.00 7.97
N PHE A 162 0.99 7.24 8.89
CA PHE A 162 -0.42 6.83 8.70
C PHE A 162 -1.35 8.06 8.59
N ASP A 163 -2.40 7.89 7.77
CA ASP A 163 -3.28 8.97 7.28
C ASP A 163 -4.37 9.39 8.29
N THR A 164 -4.29 9.01 9.55
CA THR A 164 -5.29 9.40 10.55
C THR A 164 -4.65 10.00 11.79
N ALA A 165 -5.35 10.98 12.39
CA ALA A 165 -4.95 11.58 13.66
C ALA A 165 -5.22 10.66 14.88
N SER A 166 -5.66 9.41 14.68
CA SER A 166 -6.19 8.53 15.73
C SER A 166 -5.13 7.70 16.46
N GLY A 167 -3.84 7.95 16.23
CA GLY A 167 -2.79 7.19 16.91
C GLY A 167 -1.46 7.94 16.96
N THR A 168 -0.56 7.45 17.80
CA THR A 168 0.79 7.99 17.95
C THR A 168 1.82 6.90 17.65
N TYR A 169 2.65 7.15 16.64
CA TYR A 169 3.76 6.27 16.28
C TYR A 169 4.83 6.27 17.36
N GLU A 170 5.35 5.08 17.66
CA GLU A 170 6.44 4.89 18.59
C GLU A 170 7.38 3.79 18.10
N GLN A 171 8.67 4.09 18.04
CA GLN A 171 9.70 3.09 17.81
C GLN A 171 10.35 2.74 19.14
N LEU A 172 10.32 1.45 19.49
CA LEU A 172 10.88 0.96 20.76
C LEU A 172 12.40 0.76 20.64
N GLU A 173 13.08 0.62 21.77
CA GLU A 173 14.53 0.47 21.83
C GLU A 173 15.06 -0.74 21.05
N ASP A 174 14.26 -1.81 20.94
CA ASP A 174 14.60 -3.00 20.16
C ASP A 174 14.36 -2.86 18.65
N GLY A 175 13.94 -1.65 18.20
CA GLY A 175 13.64 -1.36 16.79
C GLY A 175 12.22 -1.71 16.35
N SER A 176 11.43 -2.36 17.20
CA SER A 176 10.04 -2.67 16.91
C SER A 176 9.17 -1.40 16.90
N VAL A 177 8.04 -1.47 16.20
CA VAL A 177 7.11 -0.34 16.02
C VAL A 177 5.80 -0.68 16.70
N ARG A 178 5.23 0.27 17.41
CA ARG A 178 3.85 0.21 17.87
C ARG A 178 3.15 1.55 17.72
N ILE A 179 1.85 1.51 17.61
CA ILE A 179 0.99 2.70 17.53
C ILE A 179 0.13 2.73 18.79
N SER A 180 0.20 3.82 19.55
CA SER A 180 -0.71 4.06 20.67
C SER A 180 -2.03 4.58 20.11
N VAL A 181 -3.13 3.92 20.46
CA VAL A 181 -4.47 4.26 19.99
C VAL A 181 -5.45 4.33 21.14
N LYS A 182 -6.61 4.89 20.89
CA LYS A 182 -7.76 4.85 21.82
C LYS A 182 -8.90 4.08 21.17
N LEU A 183 -9.47 3.15 21.91
CA LEU A 183 -10.60 2.33 21.46
C LEU A 183 -11.79 2.57 22.36
N ALA A 184 -12.95 2.85 21.77
CA ALA A 184 -14.18 3.03 22.52
C ALA A 184 -14.76 1.69 22.93
N VAL A 185 -15.22 1.62 24.17
CA VAL A 185 -15.92 0.45 24.73
C VAL A 185 -17.27 0.91 25.25
N TYR A 186 -18.34 0.33 24.70
CA TYR A 186 -19.70 0.53 25.20
C TYR A 186 -20.02 -0.52 26.28
N VAL A 187 -20.52 -0.04 27.43
CA VAL A 187 -20.94 -0.89 28.53
C VAL A 187 -22.44 -1.10 28.46
N ARG A 188 -22.87 -2.32 28.29
CA ARG A 188 -24.28 -2.69 28.14
C ARG A 188 -25.08 -2.35 29.41
N LYS A 189 -26.34 -1.96 29.19
CA LYS A 189 -27.31 -1.72 30.26
C LYS A 189 -27.80 -3.02 30.90
#